data_8135080687b6922b1f47719b627204a2
#
_entry.id   8135080687b6922b1f47719b627204a2
#
_cell.length_a   1.000
_cell.length_b   1.000
_cell.length_c   1.000
_cell.angle_alpha   90.00
_cell.angle_beta   90.00
_cell.angle_gamma   90.00
#
_symmetry.space_group_name_H-M   'P 1'
#
loop_
_entity.id
_entity.type
_entity.pdbx_description
1 polymer ?
#
loop_
_entity_poly.entity_id
_entity_poly.type
_entity_poly.pdbx_seq_one_letter_code
_entity_poly.pdbx_strand_id
1 'polypeptide(L)'
;MDHSARFLEKWQVRRRTPPGRLEVIPDLHSPQLDNRRDILIYLPASYYKTDNPFPVIYMHDGQNLFDPMTSFAGEWGVDSALARAPRKGRRAIIVGIPNAGIDRIREYSPFEDSRSGGGDGEAYLAFLNDTVKPLIDARFRTDPSTAATGIVGSSLGGLISLYAFFRHPGRYGFAGALSPALWFAGGAIFRTVESAGYVRGRVYLDVGTREGQGTLANAREMRDQLLSNRYKRGRDLMWVEDKGGMHNEAAWGRRLRGALPFLLDPGRA
;
A
#
# COMPACT_ATOMS: atom_id res chain seq x y z
N MET A 1 -21.16 -6.52 -24.19
CA MET A 1 -21.78 -6.37 -22.85
C MET A 1 -20.76 -5.68 -21.98
N ASP A 2 -21.12 -4.54 -21.44
CA ASP A 2 -20.21 -3.62 -20.76
C ASP A 2 -19.68 -4.23 -19.44
N HIS A 3 -18.39 -4.57 -19.39
CA HIS A 3 -17.73 -5.07 -18.20
C HIS A 3 -17.75 -4.06 -17.04
N SER A 4 -17.75 -2.76 -17.37
CA SER A 4 -17.80 -1.67 -16.38
C SER A 4 -19.11 -1.64 -15.62
N ALA A 5 -20.24 -1.91 -16.30
CA ALA A 5 -21.57 -1.94 -15.65
C ALA A 5 -21.69 -3.11 -14.66
N ARG A 6 -21.16 -4.29 -14.99
CA ARG A 6 -21.17 -5.45 -14.08
C ARG A 6 -20.29 -5.24 -12.85
N PHE A 7 -19.19 -4.50 -12.98
CA PHE A 7 -18.30 -4.18 -11.87
C PHE A 7 -18.96 -3.17 -10.93
N LEU A 8 -19.58 -2.12 -11.47
CA LEU A 8 -20.32 -1.11 -10.69
C LEU A 8 -21.53 -1.72 -9.96
N GLU A 9 -22.26 -2.67 -10.57
CA GLU A 9 -23.36 -3.40 -9.90
C GLU A 9 -22.86 -4.23 -8.70
N LYS A 10 -21.71 -4.91 -8.80
CA LYS A 10 -21.12 -5.66 -7.69
C LYS A 10 -20.79 -4.76 -6.49
N TRP A 11 -20.33 -3.53 -6.71
CA TRP A 11 -19.99 -2.58 -5.66
C TRP A 11 -21.19 -1.87 -5.04
N GLN A 12 -22.33 -1.79 -5.71
CA GLN A 12 -23.55 -1.16 -5.23
C GLN A 12 -24.36 -2.04 -4.25
N VAL A 13 -24.09 -3.32 -4.16
CA VAL A 13 -24.90 -4.29 -3.38
C VAL A 13 -24.46 -4.43 -1.91
N ARG A 14 -23.49 -3.68 -1.41
CA ARG A 14 -23.16 -3.72 0.03
C ARG A 14 -24.30 -3.26 0.91
N ARG A 15 -24.96 -4.19 1.62
CA ARG A 15 -25.99 -3.92 2.64
C ARG A 15 -25.45 -3.24 3.91
N ARG A 16 -24.15 -2.99 4.04
CA ARG A 16 -23.51 -2.17 5.06
C ARG A 16 -22.69 -1.10 4.39
N THR A 17 -23.21 0.12 4.34
CA THR A 17 -22.46 1.29 3.90
C THR A 17 -21.35 1.56 4.93
N PRO A 18 -20.08 1.41 4.59
CA PRO A 18 -19.01 1.86 5.46
C PRO A 18 -19.14 3.37 5.67
N PRO A 19 -18.60 3.95 6.74
CA PRO A 19 -18.68 5.40 6.99
C PRO A 19 -17.78 6.16 6.01
N GLY A 20 -18.10 6.14 4.72
CA GLY A 20 -17.39 6.73 3.59
C GLY A 20 -18.02 6.30 2.27
N ARG A 21 -17.41 6.69 1.17
CA ARG A 21 -17.88 6.34 -0.18
C ARG A 21 -16.75 5.71 -0.99
N LEU A 22 -17.06 4.61 -1.66
CA LEU A 22 -16.19 4.00 -2.65
C LEU A 22 -16.58 4.50 -4.04
N GLU A 23 -15.61 5.01 -4.78
CA GLU A 23 -15.71 5.40 -6.18
C GLU A 23 -14.78 4.53 -7.02
N VAL A 24 -15.08 4.42 -8.31
CA VAL A 24 -14.26 3.66 -9.25
C VAL A 24 -13.96 4.55 -10.46
N ILE A 25 -12.69 4.62 -10.84
CA ILE A 25 -12.29 5.08 -12.18
C ILE A 25 -12.12 3.83 -13.02
N PRO A 26 -13.08 3.53 -13.91
CA PRO A 26 -13.02 2.28 -14.67
C PRO A 26 -12.01 2.37 -15.78
N ASP A 27 -11.42 1.24 -16.10
CA ASP A 27 -10.68 0.99 -17.33
C ASP A 27 -9.56 2.02 -17.62
N LEU A 28 -8.84 2.46 -16.57
CA LEU A 28 -7.75 3.42 -16.73
C LEU A 28 -6.59 2.75 -17.50
N HIS A 29 -6.21 3.35 -18.63
CA HIS A 29 -5.06 2.91 -19.41
C HIS A 29 -3.74 3.27 -18.72
N SER A 30 -2.83 2.32 -18.66
CA SER A 30 -1.45 2.51 -18.25
C SER A 30 -0.54 2.53 -19.47
N PRO A 31 -0.05 3.70 -19.91
CA PRO A 31 0.91 3.74 -21.03
C PRO A 31 2.25 3.08 -20.68
N GLN A 32 2.58 3.00 -19.38
CA GLN A 32 3.84 2.44 -18.91
C GLN A 32 3.86 0.90 -18.92
N LEU A 33 2.69 0.28 -18.81
CA LEU A 33 2.52 -1.18 -18.70
C LEU A 33 1.75 -1.77 -19.88
N ASP A 34 1.27 -0.92 -20.79
CA ASP A 34 0.40 -1.27 -21.95
C ASP A 34 -0.79 -2.14 -21.53
N ASN A 35 -1.41 -1.81 -20.40
CA ASN A 35 -2.59 -2.51 -19.92
C ASN A 35 -3.65 -1.54 -19.37
N ARG A 36 -4.77 -2.09 -18.94
CA ARG A 36 -5.89 -1.30 -18.39
C ARG A 36 -6.38 -1.93 -17.10
N ARG A 37 -6.76 -1.07 -16.15
CA ARG A 37 -7.32 -1.53 -14.87
C ARG A 37 -8.24 -0.49 -14.24
N ASP A 38 -9.15 -0.95 -13.42
CA ASP A 38 -9.96 -0.07 -12.58
C ASP A 38 -9.08 0.51 -11.44
N ILE A 39 -9.39 1.72 -11.01
CA ILE A 39 -8.78 2.32 -9.83
C ILE A 39 -9.90 2.56 -8.80
N LEU A 40 -9.71 2.06 -7.59
CA LEU A 40 -10.67 2.16 -6.51
C LEU A 40 -10.34 3.34 -5.60
N ILE A 41 -11.30 4.21 -5.33
CA ILE A 41 -11.07 5.40 -4.51
C ILE A 41 -12.04 5.37 -3.31
N TYR A 42 -11.52 5.16 -2.12
CA TYR A 42 -12.32 5.31 -0.92
C TYR A 42 -12.17 6.71 -0.32
N LEU A 43 -13.27 7.41 -0.24
CA LEU A 43 -13.41 8.73 0.36
C LEU A 43 -13.94 8.57 1.80
N PRO A 44 -13.20 8.98 2.84
CA PRO A 44 -13.67 8.84 4.21
C PRO A 44 -14.87 9.74 4.48
N ALA A 45 -15.70 9.41 5.47
CA ALA A 45 -16.91 10.18 5.80
C ALA A 45 -16.64 11.66 6.11
N SER A 46 -15.43 12.00 6.56
CA SER A 46 -14.99 13.38 6.78
C SER A 46 -14.75 14.15 5.50
N TYR A 47 -14.60 13.48 4.35
CA TYR A 47 -14.36 14.13 3.05
C TYR A 47 -15.47 15.11 2.68
N TYR A 48 -16.73 14.78 3.00
CA TYR A 48 -17.90 15.63 2.71
C TYR A 48 -18.22 16.67 3.82
N LYS A 49 -17.37 16.73 4.86
CA LYS A 49 -17.60 17.59 6.04
C LYS A 49 -16.59 18.73 6.19
N THR A 50 -15.63 18.83 5.29
CA THR A 50 -14.54 19.81 5.33
C THR A 50 -13.97 20.07 3.95
N ASP A 51 -13.50 21.26 3.70
CA ASP A 51 -12.79 21.65 2.47
C ASP A 51 -11.27 21.43 2.57
N ASN A 52 -10.79 21.00 3.73
CA ASN A 52 -9.35 20.73 3.91
C ASN A 52 -8.88 19.59 3.00
N PRO A 53 -7.66 19.67 2.46
CA PRO A 53 -7.08 18.58 1.69
C PRO A 53 -6.82 17.33 2.54
N PHE A 54 -6.75 16.18 1.90
CA PHE A 54 -6.58 14.88 2.51
C PHE A 54 -5.26 14.23 2.10
N PRO A 55 -4.53 13.60 3.03
CA PRO A 55 -3.45 12.70 2.67
C PRO A 55 -3.99 11.53 1.85
N VAL A 56 -3.14 10.99 0.98
CA VAL A 56 -3.48 9.88 0.09
C VAL A 56 -2.59 8.68 0.38
N ILE A 57 -3.20 7.50 0.47
CA ILE A 57 -2.49 6.23 0.54
C ILE A 57 -2.78 5.43 -0.73
N TYR A 58 -1.75 5.18 -1.53
CA TYR A 58 -1.80 4.25 -2.65
C TYR A 58 -1.59 2.84 -2.11
N MET A 59 -2.60 1.97 -2.30
CA MET A 59 -2.57 0.61 -1.78
C MET A 59 -2.60 -0.41 -2.90
N HIS A 60 -1.66 -1.34 -2.85
CA HIS A 60 -1.56 -2.46 -3.79
C HIS A 60 -2.66 -3.49 -3.54
N ASP A 61 -2.87 -4.37 -4.54
CA ASP A 61 -3.91 -5.41 -4.50
C ASP A 61 -5.31 -4.84 -4.21
N GLY A 62 -5.67 -3.78 -4.93
CA GLY A 62 -6.90 -2.99 -4.72
C GLY A 62 -8.17 -3.82 -4.64
N GLN A 63 -8.24 -4.95 -5.35
CA GLN A 63 -9.37 -5.88 -5.34
C GLN A 63 -9.59 -6.53 -3.97
N ASN A 64 -8.56 -6.59 -3.09
CA ASN A 64 -8.64 -7.22 -1.77
C ASN A 64 -8.99 -6.23 -0.63
N LEU A 65 -9.15 -4.93 -0.91
CA LEU A 65 -9.17 -3.91 0.13
C LEU A 65 -10.54 -3.69 0.78
N PHE A 66 -11.63 -3.81 0.00
CA PHE A 66 -12.94 -3.28 0.40
C PHE A 66 -14.10 -4.26 0.30
N ASP A 67 -13.96 -5.38 -0.38
CA ASP A 67 -15.06 -6.32 -0.62
C ASP A 67 -14.56 -7.77 -0.73
N PRO A 68 -15.11 -8.69 0.08
CA PRO A 68 -14.75 -10.10 0.01
C PRO A 68 -15.14 -10.73 -1.33
N MET A 69 -16.12 -10.19 -2.05
CA MET A 69 -16.59 -10.74 -3.34
C MET A 69 -15.64 -10.45 -4.50
N THR A 70 -14.79 -9.42 -4.38
CA THR A 70 -13.75 -9.11 -5.37
C THR A 70 -12.37 -9.63 -4.97
N SER A 71 -12.23 -10.02 -3.70
CA SER A 71 -10.97 -10.47 -3.12
C SER A 71 -10.61 -11.88 -3.59
N PHE A 72 -9.33 -12.11 -3.86
CA PHE A 72 -8.82 -13.41 -4.24
C PHE A 72 -8.70 -14.37 -3.04
N ALA A 73 -8.17 -13.88 -1.91
CA ALA A 73 -7.86 -14.71 -0.74
C ALA A 73 -8.39 -14.13 0.58
N GLY A 74 -9.35 -13.21 0.52
CA GLY A 74 -9.92 -12.55 1.67
C GLY A 74 -9.82 -11.03 1.58
N GLU A 75 -10.52 -10.34 2.46
CA GLU A 75 -10.64 -8.89 2.49
C GLU A 75 -9.79 -8.28 3.62
N TRP A 76 -9.15 -7.14 3.34
CA TRP A 76 -8.48 -6.34 4.36
C TRP A 76 -9.45 -5.52 5.23
N GLY A 77 -10.61 -5.12 4.70
CA GLY A 77 -11.56 -4.23 5.37
C GLY A 77 -10.96 -2.87 5.68
N VAL A 78 -10.30 -2.25 4.70
CA VAL A 78 -9.57 -0.98 4.87
C VAL A 78 -10.48 0.16 5.29
N ASP A 79 -11.68 0.22 4.75
CA ASP A 79 -12.74 1.16 5.14
C ASP A 79 -13.10 1.04 6.63
N SER A 80 -13.26 -0.19 7.10
CA SER A 80 -13.52 -0.50 8.51
C SER A 80 -12.31 -0.20 9.40
N ALA A 81 -11.09 -0.44 8.91
CA ALA A 81 -9.86 -0.12 9.62
C ALA A 81 -9.72 1.40 9.82
N LEU A 82 -9.96 2.19 8.76
CA LEU A 82 -9.99 3.65 8.83
C LEU A 82 -11.06 4.18 9.78
N ALA A 83 -12.29 3.66 9.68
CA ALA A 83 -13.39 4.09 10.52
C ALA A 83 -13.14 3.86 12.01
N ARG A 84 -12.43 2.79 12.35
CA ARG A 84 -12.10 2.40 13.73
C ARG A 84 -10.75 2.93 14.23
N ALA A 85 -9.93 3.49 13.35
CA ALA A 85 -8.65 4.08 13.73
C ALA A 85 -8.87 5.27 14.69
N PRO A 86 -7.90 5.62 15.56
CA PRO A 86 -7.91 6.87 16.29
C PRO A 86 -8.03 8.09 15.37
N ARG A 87 -8.51 9.23 15.87
CA ARG A 87 -8.82 10.42 15.02
C ARG A 87 -7.72 10.79 14.03
N LYS A 88 -6.46 10.74 14.42
CA LYS A 88 -5.30 11.02 13.55
C LYS A 88 -5.18 10.06 12.36
N GLY A 89 -5.64 8.80 12.49
CA GLY A 89 -5.57 7.80 11.43
C GLY A 89 -6.83 7.66 10.58
N ARG A 90 -7.84 8.53 10.76
CA ARG A 90 -9.15 8.41 10.05
C ARG A 90 -9.28 9.28 8.81
N ARG A 91 -8.31 10.13 8.54
CA ARG A 91 -8.41 11.13 7.47
C ARG A 91 -7.41 10.81 6.38
N ALA A 92 -7.77 9.89 5.50
CA ALA A 92 -7.03 9.64 4.28
C ALA A 92 -7.98 9.21 3.17
N ILE A 93 -7.66 9.60 1.94
CA ILE A 93 -8.18 8.99 0.73
C ILE A 93 -7.36 7.72 0.50
N ILE A 94 -8.02 6.60 0.22
CA ILE A 94 -7.33 5.38 -0.19
C ILE A 94 -7.53 5.19 -1.67
N VAL A 95 -6.42 5.02 -2.38
CA VAL A 95 -6.40 4.70 -3.80
C VAL A 95 -5.95 3.25 -3.94
N GLY A 96 -6.89 2.35 -4.15
CA GLY A 96 -6.63 0.93 -4.36
C GLY A 96 -6.28 0.64 -5.81
N ILE A 97 -5.12 0.04 -6.03
CA ILE A 97 -4.63 -0.36 -7.35
C ILE A 97 -4.80 -1.88 -7.47
N PRO A 98 -5.81 -2.39 -8.21
CA PRO A 98 -5.91 -3.82 -8.48
C PRO A 98 -4.66 -4.32 -9.20
N ASN A 99 -4.23 -5.52 -8.85
CA ASN A 99 -3.12 -6.14 -9.55
C ASN A 99 -3.54 -6.64 -10.94
N ALA A 100 -2.57 -6.94 -11.78
CA ALA A 100 -2.78 -7.42 -13.15
C ALA A 100 -2.89 -8.96 -13.25
N GLY A 101 -3.36 -9.63 -12.20
CA GLY A 101 -3.51 -11.08 -12.20
C GLY A 101 -2.17 -11.81 -12.34
N ILE A 102 -1.97 -12.48 -13.45
CA ILE A 102 -0.74 -13.25 -13.71
C ILE A 102 0.52 -12.36 -13.76
N ASP A 103 0.39 -11.12 -14.16
CA ASP A 103 1.50 -10.16 -14.24
C ASP A 103 1.82 -9.49 -12.88
N ARG A 104 1.10 -9.83 -11.81
CA ARG A 104 1.31 -9.25 -10.48
C ARG A 104 2.77 -9.35 -10.01
N ILE A 105 3.43 -10.48 -10.24
CA ILE A 105 4.82 -10.68 -9.83
C ILE A 105 5.74 -9.76 -10.61
N ARG A 106 5.51 -9.59 -11.91
CA ARG A 106 6.29 -8.71 -12.78
C ARG A 106 6.17 -7.26 -12.33
N GLU A 107 4.96 -6.79 -12.10
CA GLU A 107 4.67 -5.40 -11.71
C GLU A 107 5.10 -5.07 -10.28
N TYR A 108 5.02 -6.02 -9.34
CA TYR A 108 5.33 -5.76 -7.93
C TYR A 108 6.78 -6.05 -7.55
N SER A 109 7.61 -6.40 -8.53
CA SER A 109 9.05 -6.55 -8.31
C SER A 109 9.86 -5.78 -9.35
N PRO A 110 10.76 -4.87 -8.90
CA PRO A 110 11.75 -4.22 -9.76
C PRO A 110 12.94 -5.13 -10.07
N PHE A 111 13.00 -6.30 -9.43
CA PHE A 111 14.08 -7.26 -9.56
C PHE A 111 13.62 -8.43 -10.41
N GLU A 112 14.49 -8.88 -11.32
CA GLU A 112 14.28 -10.14 -12.04
C GLU A 112 14.71 -11.31 -11.16
N ASP A 113 13.87 -12.34 -11.09
CA ASP A 113 14.17 -13.63 -10.47
C ASP A 113 14.01 -14.72 -11.50
N SER A 114 15.03 -15.55 -11.69
CA SER A 114 15.09 -16.57 -12.74
C SER A 114 13.99 -17.64 -12.62
N ARG A 115 13.37 -17.80 -11.45
CA ARG A 115 12.31 -18.79 -11.19
C ARG A 115 10.93 -18.17 -11.15
N SER A 116 10.83 -16.94 -10.67
CA SER A 116 9.56 -16.29 -10.36
C SER A 116 9.21 -15.14 -11.31
N GLY A 117 10.14 -14.71 -12.17
CA GLY A 117 9.97 -13.54 -13.02
C GLY A 117 10.20 -12.24 -12.25
N GLY A 118 9.49 -11.18 -12.59
CA GLY A 118 9.70 -9.83 -12.03
C GLY A 118 10.21 -8.88 -13.10
N GLY A 119 10.71 -7.72 -12.70
CA GLY A 119 11.43 -6.76 -13.55
C GLY A 119 10.66 -5.51 -13.94
N ASP A 120 9.32 -5.51 -13.91
CA ASP A 120 8.51 -4.37 -14.37
C ASP A 120 8.14 -3.37 -13.25
N GLY A 121 8.72 -3.53 -12.05
CA GLY A 121 8.38 -2.68 -10.91
C GLY A 121 8.59 -1.19 -11.12
N GLU A 122 9.61 -0.78 -11.89
CA GLU A 122 9.82 0.64 -12.25
C GLU A 122 8.72 1.15 -13.19
N ALA A 123 8.28 0.36 -14.17
CA ALA A 123 7.16 0.71 -15.05
C ALA A 123 5.85 0.82 -14.25
N TYR A 124 5.63 -0.08 -13.30
CA TYR A 124 4.48 0.00 -12.39
C TYR A 124 4.52 1.26 -11.51
N LEU A 125 5.67 1.62 -10.94
CA LEU A 125 5.81 2.85 -10.17
C LEU A 125 5.68 4.11 -11.03
N ALA A 126 6.15 4.08 -12.27
CA ALA A 126 5.90 5.15 -13.24
C ALA A 126 4.40 5.29 -13.54
N PHE A 127 3.65 4.19 -13.70
CA PHE A 127 2.20 4.24 -13.82
C PHE A 127 1.56 4.93 -12.60
N LEU A 128 1.95 4.58 -11.38
CA LEU A 128 1.42 5.22 -10.18
C LEU A 128 1.76 6.72 -10.13
N ASN A 129 3.02 7.07 -10.42
CA ASN A 129 3.53 8.43 -10.24
C ASN A 129 3.10 9.39 -11.34
N ASP A 130 3.03 8.92 -12.59
CA ASP A 130 2.90 9.79 -13.77
C ASP A 130 1.50 9.71 -14.39
N THR A 131 0.72 8.67 -14.05
CA THR A 131 -0.66 8.50 -14.56
C THR A 131 -1.69 8.56 -13.44
N VAL A 132 -1.57 7.70 -12.42
CA VAL A 132 -2.60 7.60 -11.38
C VAL A 132 -2.56 8.83 -10.46
N LYS A 133 -1.41 9.16 -9.89
CA LYS A 133 -1.31 10.26 -8.91
C LYS A 133 -1.78 11.60 -9.47
N PRO A 134 -1.36 12.07 -10.65
CA PRO A 134 -1.85 13.32 -11.23
C PRO A 134 -3.37 13.32 -11.46
N LEU A 135 -3.94 12.19 -11.88
CA LEU A 135 -5.37 12.04 -12.07
C LEU A 135 -6.14 12.15 -10.75
N ILE A 136 -5.64 11.53 -9.69
CA ILE A 136 -6.24 11.59 -8.35
C ILE A 136 -6.16 13.01 -7.79
N ASP A 137 -4.99 13.67 -7.90
CA ASP A 137 -4.80 15.04 -7.41
C ASP A 137 -5.68 16.06 -8.16
N ALA A 138 -5.95 15.84 -9.46
CA ALA A 138 -6.83 16.68 -10.23
C ALA A 138 -8.33 16.49 -9.93
N ARG A 139 -8.74 15.30 -9.47
CA ARG A 139 -10.16 14.95 -9.26
C ARG A 139 -10.64 15.08 -7.82
N PHE A 140 -9.73 14.94 -6.87
CA PHE A 140 -10.07 14.88 -5.44
C PHE A 140 -9.30 15.93 -4.65
N ARG A 141 -9.83 16.32 -3.49
CA ARG A 141 -9.18 17.24 -2.56
C ARG A 141 -8.04 16.55 -1.83
N THR A 142 -6.95 16.32 -2.52
CA THR A 142 -5.72 15.72 -1.98
C THR A 142 -4.78 16.80 -1.44
N ASP A 143 -3.94 16.43 -0.50
CA ASP A 143 -2.69 17.11 -0.20
C ASP A 143 -1.59 16.46 -1.06
N PRO A 144 -1.13 17.09 -2.14
CA PRO A 144 -0.18 16.49 -3.06
C PRO A 144 1.26 16.43 -2.53
N SER A 145 1.50 16.98 -1.34
CA SER A 145 2.83 17.00 -0.74
C SER A 145 3.35 15.60 -0.47
N THR A 146 4.67 15.44 -0.56
CA THR A 146 5.35 14.19 -0.21
C THR A 146 4.95 13.70 1.18
N ALA A 147 4.91 14.60 2.17
CA ALA A 147 4.60 14.26 3.56
C ALA A 147 3.20 13.64 3.75
N ALA A 148 2.26 13.98 2.85
CA ALA A 148 0.87 13.50 2.84
C ALA A 148 0.61 12.36 1.83
N THR A 149 1.63 11.93 1.09
CA THR A 149 1.53 10.84 0.10
C THR A 149 2.20 9.57 0.64
N GLY A 150 1.46 8.46 0.66
CA GLY A 150 1.99 7.17 1.12
C GLY A 150 1.72 6.02 0.18
N ILE A 151 2.50 4.95 0.34
CA ILE A 151 2.39 3.71 -0.43
C ILE A 151 2.38 2.52 0.53
N VAL A 152 1.42 1.62 0.38
CA VAL A 152 1.19 0.53 1.35
C VAL A 152 0.81 -0.76 0.62
N GLY A 153 1.34 -1.87 1.08
CA GLY A 153 0.94 -3.19 0.59
C GLY A 153 1.47 -4.33 1.44
N SER A 154 1.10 -5.55 1.07
CA SER A 154 1.55 -6.77 1.72
C SER A 154 2.33 -7.69 0.77
N SER A 155 3.15 -8.55 1.32
CA SER A 155 3.91 -9.54 0.55
C SER A 155 4.75 -8.85 -0.56
N LEU A 156 4.56 -9.17 -1.84
CA LEU A 156 5.16 -8.43 -2.96
C LEU A 156 4.71 -6.96 -3.00
N GLY A 157 3.46 -6.65 -2.61
CA GLY A 157 3.01 -5.26 -2.45
C GLY A 157 3.78 -4.51 -1.37
N GLY A 158 4.20 -5.19 -0.30
CA GLY A 158 5.10 -4.63 0.72
C GLY A 158 6.52 -4.45 0.20
N LEU A 159 7.01 -5.36 -0.64
CA LEU A 159 8.29 -5.25 -1.31
C LEU A 159 8.36 -4.00 -2.19
N ILE A 160 7.39 -3.84 -3.11
CA ILE A 160 7.36 -2.67 -4.01
C ILE A 160 7.10 -1.37 -3.25
N SER A 161 6.39 -1.39 -2.11
CA SER A 161 6.22 -0.21 -1.25
C SER A 161 7.53 0.25 -0.63
N LEU A 162 8.34 -0.68 -0.10
CA LEU A 162 9.69 -0.35 0.40
C LEU A 162 10.58 0.14 -0.74
N TYR A 163 10.60 -0.56 -1.87
CA TYR A 163 11.38 -0.15 -3.02
C TYR A 163 11.03 1.27 -3.47
N ALA A 164 9.74 1.58 -3.65
CA ALA A 164 9.28 2.90 -4.06
C ALA A 164 9.76 4.00 -3.10
N PHE A 165 9.68 3.76 -1.80
CA PHE A 165 10.09 4.73 -0.78
C PHE A 165 11.59 5.01 -0.81
N PHE A 166 12.42 3.98 -0.95
CA PHE A 166 13.87 4.13 -0.93
C PHE A 166 14.46 4.53 -2.28
N ARG A 167 13.87 4.08 -3.38
CA ARG A 167 14.37 4.35 -4.74
C ARG A 167 13.92 5.70 -5.28
N HIS A 168 12.75 6.18 -4.85
CA HIS A 168 12.19 7.46 -5.31
C HIS A 168 12.02 8.44 -4.15
N PRO A 169 13.10 8.87 -3.48
CA PRO A 169 13.02 9.80 -2.36
C PRO A 169 12.34 11.10 -2.81
N GLY A 170 11.44 11.61 -1.98
CA GLY A 170 10.65 12.80 -2.32
C GLY A 170 9.31 12.52 -3.02
N ARG A 171 9.01 11.29 -3.41
CA ARG A 171 7.68 10.91 -3.96
C ARG A 171 6.71 10.49 -2.86
N TYR A 172 7.20 9.73 -1.87
CA TYR A 172 6.39 9.18 -0.78
C TYR A 172 6.97 9.61 0.57
N GLY A 173 6.15 10.18 1.44
CA GLY A 173 6.53 10.57 2.80
C GLY A 173 6.38 9.42 3.80
N PHE A 174 5.70 8.35 3.40
CA PHE A 174 5.61 7.15 4.23
C PHE A 174 5.35 5.88 3.40
N ALA A 175 5.86 4.77 3.92
CA ALA A 175 5.63 3.44 3.37
C ALA A 175 5.12 2.48 4.43
N GLY A 176 4.16 1.63 4.06
CA GLY A 176 3.68 0.52 4.87
C GLY A 176 3.96 -0.81 4.20
N ALA A 177 4.86 -1.58 4.80
CA ALA A 177 5.24 -2.91 4.33
C ALA A 177 4.75 -3.98 5.32
N LEU A 178 3.63 -4.61 4.98
CA LEU A 178 3.03 -5.68 5.78
C LEU A 178 3.53 -7.02 5.28
N SER A 179 4.23 -7.76 6.13
CA SER A 179 4.82 -9.07 5.78
C SER A 179 5.51 -9.06 4.41
N PRO A 180 6.43 -8.10 4.12
CA PRO A 180 6.99 -7.93 2.77
C PRO A 180 7.76 -9.17 2.32
N ALA A 181 7.71 -9.46 1.00
CA ALA A 181 8.43 -10.56 0.37
C ALA A 181 9.94 -10.25 0.23
N LEU A 182 10.62 -10.04 1.36
CA LEU A 182 12.03 -9.62 1.39
C LEU A 182 13.01 -10.66 0.84
N TRP A 183 12.58 -11.91 0.73
CA TRP A 183 13.35 -13.02 0.15
C TRP A 183 13.43 -12.98 -1.38
N PHE A 184 12.55 -12.21 -2.04
CA PHE A 184 12.44 -12.21 -3.50
C PHE A 184 13.77 -11.79 -4.16
N ALA A 185 14.12 -12.44 -5.27
CA ALA A 185 15.36 -12.24 -6.01
C ALA A 185 16.61 -12.28 -5.09
N GLY A 186 16.66 -13.27 -4.18
CA GLY A 186 17.78 -13.43 -3.26
C GLY A 186 17.96 -12.27 -2.28
N GLY A 187 16.87 -11.56 -1.93
CA GLY A 187 16.94 -10.43 -1.01
C GLY A 187 17.48 -9.14 -1.63
N ALA A 188 17.32 -8.94 -2.94
CA ALA A 188 17.85 -7.77 -3.65
C ALA A 188 17.43 -6.43 -3.04
N ILE A 189 16.27 -6.36 -2.38
CA ILE A 189 15.78 -5.16 -1.69
C ILE A 189 16.72 -4.66 -0.59
N PHE A 190 17.43 -5.55 0.10
CA PHE A 190 18.37 -5.15 1.15
C PHE A 190 19.45 -4.21 0.62
N ARG A 191 20.02 -4.51 -0.56
CA ARG A 191 21.01 -3.62 -1.20
C ARG A 191 20.42 -2.26 -1.59
N THR A 192 19.16 -2.24 -2.03
CA THR A 192 18.48 -0.98 -2.35
C THR A 192 18.33 -0.11 -1.11
N VAL A 193 17.90 -0.69 0.02
CA VAL A 193 17.72 0.03 1.30
C VAL A 193 19.08 0.47 1.87
N GLU A 194 20.12 -0.37 1.77
CA GLU A 194 21.48 -0.06 2.19
C GLU A 194 22.02 1.15 1.42
N SER A 195 21.96 1.09 0.09
CA SER A 195 22.49 2.15 -0.79
C SER A 195 21.77 3.48 -0.64
N ALA A 196 20.47 3.46 -0.36
CA ALA A 196 19.67 4.67 -0.13
C ALA A 196 19.98 5.34 1.23
N GLY A 197 20.41 4.56 2.22
CA GLY A 197 20.64 5.06 3.57
C GLY A 197 19.37 5.58 4.22
N TYR A 198 19.47 6.72 4.93
CA TYR A 198 18.31 7.37 5.53
C TYR A 198 17.55 8.20 4.51
N VAL A 199 16.33 7.80 4.21
CA VAL A 199 15.35 8.60 3.45
C VAL A 199 14.35 9.21 4.43
N ARG A 200 14.14 10.52 4.33
CA ARG A 200 13.21 11.23 5.23
C ARG A 200 11.78 10.75 5.01
N GLY A 201 11.14 10.30 6.08
CA GLY A 201 9.75 9.83 6.08
C GLY A 201 9.51 8.75 7.12
N ARG A 202 8.39 8.05 7.03
CA ARG A 202 7.99 7.02 7.99
C ARG A 202 7.89 5.66 7.31
N VAL A 203 8.44 4.65 7.97
CA VAL A 203 8.34 3.26 7.52
C VAL A 203 7.60 2.45 8.58
N TYR A 204 6.49 1.85 8.19
CA TYR A 204 5.85 0.79 8.94
C TYR A 204 6.31 -0.55 8.37
N LEU A 205 6.82 -1.42 9.24
CA LEU A 205 7.27 -2.76 8.87
C LEU A 205 6.71 -3.77 9.86
N ASP A 206 6.08 -4.83 9.38
CA ASP A 206 5.57 -5.89 10.23
C ASP A 206 5.81 -7.29 9.67
N VAL A 207 5.57 -8.28 10.52
CA VAL A 207 5.54 -9.69 10.18
C VAL A 207 4.72 -10.47 11.20
N GLY A 208 4.01 -11.51 10.75
CA GLY A 208 3.37 -12.47 11.64
C GLY A 208 4.33 -13.58 12.09
N THR A 209 4.28 -13.96 13.35
CA THR A 209 5.20 -14.99 13.87
C THR A 209 4.87 -16.42 13.37
N ARG A 210 3.75 -16.61 12.68
CA ARG A 210 3.35 -17.88 12.04
C ARG A 210 3.54 -17.90 10.53
N GLU A 211 4.29 -16.95 9.97
CA GLU A 211 4.56 -16.84 8.53
C GLU A 211 5.81 -17.62 8.08
N GLY A 212 6.40 -18.39 8.97
CA GLY A 212 7.61 -19.18 8.73
C GLY A 212 8.88 -18.48 9.21
N GLN A 213 9.88 -19.32 9.54
CA GLN A 213 11.14 -18.87 10.15
C GLN A 213 11.92 -17.92 9.24
N GLY A 214 11.98 -18.21 7.93
CA GLY A 214 12.70 -17.38 6.96
C GLY A 214 12.08 -15.99 6.80
N THR A 215 10.75 -15.90 6.70
CA THR A 215 10.04 -14.62 6.60
C THR A 215 10.28 -13.75 7.83
N LEU A 216 10.21 -14.36 9.02
CA LEU A 216 10.46 -13.66 10.28
C LEU A 216 11.92 -13.19 10.38
N ALA A 217 12.89 -14.02 9.98
CA ALA A 217 14.31 -13.66 10.00
C ALA A 217 14.60 -12.48 9.07
N ASN A 218 14.13 -12.53 7.82
CA ASN A 218 14.31 -11.45 6.86
C ASN A 218 13.67 -10.13 7.33
N ALA A 219 12.48 -10.21 7.94
CA ALA A 219 11.82 -9.01 8.46
C ALA A 219 12.60 -8.37 9.64
N ARG A 220 13.20 -9.20 10.51
CA ARG A 220 14.10 -8.74 11.58
C ARG A 220 15.37 -8.12 11.03
N GLU A 221 15.97 -8.74 10.02
CA GLU A 221 17.14 -8.21 9.33
C GLU A 221 16.85 -6.83 8.71
N MET A 222 15.73 -6.68 8.00
CA MET A 222 15.31 -5.39 7.44
C MET A 222 15.09 -4.34 8.53
N ARG A 223 14.46 -4.70 9.64
CA ARG A 223 14.35 -3.82 10.80
C ARG A 223 15.72 -3.34 11.29
N ASP A 224 16.67 -4.25 11.43
CA ASP A 224 18.01 -3.92 11.96
C ASP A 224 18.80 -3.06 10.97
N GLN A 225 18.65 -3.30 9.68
CA GLN A 225 19.21 -2.45 8.62
C GLN A 225 18.60 -1.04 8.66
N LEU A 226 17.28 -0.90 8.83
CA LEU A 226 16.66 0.42 8.97
C LEU A 226 17.18 1.17 10.20
N LEU A 227 17.38 0.47 11.33
CA LEU A 227 17.98 1.08 12.51
C LEU A 227 19.43 1.51 12.26
N SER A 228 20.23 0.71 11.54
CA SER A 228 21.58 1.07 11.10
C SER A 228 21.57 2.27 10.18
N ASN A 229 20.57 2.42 9.33
CA ASN A 229 20.34 3.59 8.48
C ASN A 229 19.78 4.80 9.25
N ARG A 230 19.85 4.82 10.60
CA ARG A 230 19.45 5.89 11.51
C ARG A 230 17.95 6.11 11.70
N TYR A 231 17.10 5.19 11.24
CA TYR A 231 15.68 5.22 11.61
C TYR A 231 15.52 4.99 13.11
N LYS A 232 14.57 5.68 13.74
CA LYS A 232 14.32 5.59 15.18
C LYS A 232 12.93 5.02 15.45
N ARG A 233 12.89 3.94 16.24
CA ARG A 233 11.62 3.33 16.65
C ARG A 233 10.68 4.35 17.28
N GLY A 234 9.41 4.31 16.90
CA GLY A 234 8.36 5.20 17.38
C GLY A 234 8.40 6.62 16.82
N ARG A 235 9.45 7.03 16.10
CA ARG A 235 9.54 8.30 15.39
C ARG A 235 9.29 8.12 13.89
N ASP A 236 10.19 7.45 13.21
CA ASP A 236 10.19 7.25 11.75
C ASP A 236 10.18 5.76 11.35
N LEU A 237 10.33 4.85 12.32
CA LEU A 237 10.13 3.41 12.15
C LEU A 237 9.12 2.87 13.16
N MET A 238 8.04 2.26 12.67
CA MET A 238 7.17 1.41 13.47
C MET A 238 7.40 -0.05 13.07
N TRP A 239 7.89 -0.85 14.00
CA TRP A 239 8.15 -2.27 13.84
C TRP A 239 7.17 -3.11 14.67
N VAL A 240 6.54 -4.11 14.05
CA VAL A 240 5.58 -5.00 14.71
C VAL A 240 5.86 -6.47 14.38
N GLU A 241 6.09 -7.29 15.40
CA GLU A 241 5.98 -8.74 15.33
C GLU A 241 4.61 -9.15 15.87
N ASP A 242 3.69 -9.54 14.99
CA ASP A 242 2.33 -9.92 15.35
C ASP A 242 2.33 -11.37 15.85
N LYS A 243 2.24 -11.54 17.18
CA LYS A 243 2.23 -12.87 17.81
C LYS A 243 1.03 -13.69 17.34
N GLY A 244 1.29 -14.82 16.71
CA GLY A 244 0.26 -15.68 16.12
C GLY A 244 -0.28 -15.17 14.77
N GLY A 245 0.23 -14.05 14.26
CA GLY A 245 -0.13 -13.51 12.95
C GLY A 245 0.26 -14.44 11.80
N MET A 246 -0.57 -14.47 10.78
CA MET A 246 -0.43 -15.29 9.58
C MET A 246 -0.27 -14.39 8.34
N HIS A 247 0.17 -14.99 7.24
CA HIS A 247 0.35 -14.34 5.93
C HIS A 247 -0.96 -14.32 5.16
N ASN A 248 -1.91 -13.47 5.57
CA ASN A 248 -3.20 -13.33 4.90
C ASN A 248 -3.86 -11.98 5.15
N GLU A 249 -4.89 -11.68 4.36
CA GLU A 249 -5.60 -10.42 4.31
C GLU A 249 -6.25 -10.06 5.66
N ALA A 250 -6.82 -11.02 6.36
CA ALA A 250 -7.44 -10.77 7.67
C ALA A 250 -6.41 -10.31 8.72
N ALA A 251 -5.19 -10.90 8.70
CA ALA A 251 -4.10 -10.49 9.57
C ALA A 251 -3.57 -9.10 9.19
N TRP A 252 -3.38 -8.83 7.90
CA TRP A 252 -2.94 -7.52 7.41
C TRP A 252 -3.95 -6.42 7.72
N GLY A 253 -5.25 -6.64 7.46
CA GLY A 253 -6.31 -5.67 7.78
C GLY A 253 -6.37 -5.33 9.28
N ARG A 254 -6.17 -6.32 10.16
CA ARG A 254 -6.09 -6.11 11.61
C ARG A 254 -4.87 -5.24 11.97
N ARG A 255 -3.69 -5.51 11.40
CA ARG A 255 -2.44 -4.78 11.65
C ARG A 255 -2.47 -3.37 11.07
N LEU A 256 -3.07 -3.20 9.88
CA LEU A 256 -3.23 -1.89 9.24
C LEU A 256 -3.91 -0.88 10.17
N ARG A 257 -4.94 -1.28 10.93
CA ARG A 257 -5.62 -0.39 11.87
C ARG A 257 -4.67 0.23 12.89
N GLY A 258 -3.67 -0.54 13.35
CA GLY A 258 -2.63 -0.05 14.24
C GLY A 258 -1.57 0.81 13.55
N ALA A 259 -1.31 0.55 12.26
CA ALA A 259 -0.33 1.27 11.44
C ALA A 259 -0.81 2.69 11.04
N LEU A 260 -2.11 2.86 10.74
CA LEU A 260 -2.66 4.10 10.22
C LEU A 260 -2.35 5.35 11.07
N PRO A 261 -2.46 5.34 12.42
CA PRO A 261 -2.12 6.51 13.23
C PRO A 261 -0.65 6.92 13.13
N PHE A 262 0.24 5.95 12.93
CA PHE A 262 1.67 6.20 12.74
C PHE A 262 1.95 6.73 11.33
N LEU A 263 1.41 6.08 10.31
CA LEU A 263 1.62 6.45 8.90
C LEU A 263 1.05 7.85 8.58
N LEU A 264 -0.07 8.22 9.20
CA LEU A 264 -0.78 9.47 8.94
C LEU A 264 -0.47 10.60 9.95
N ASP A 265 0.58 10.47 10.77
CA ASP A 265 0.98 11.51 11.73
C ASP A 265 2.01 12.48 11.12
N PRO A 266 1.62 13.68 10.65
CA PRO A 266 2.56 14.60 10.01
C PRO A 266 3.60 15.16 10.98
N GLY A 267 3.37 15.08 12.29
CA GLY A 267 4.30 15.56 13.32
C GLY A 267 5.50 14.64 13.57
N ARG A 268 5.60 13.51 12.86
CA ARG A 268 6.68 12.52 13.03
C ARG A 268 7.70 12.50 11.89
N ALA A 269 7.58 13.37 10.90
CA ALA A 269 8.46 13.40 9.72
C ALA A 269 9.63 14.39 9.85
#